data_3173a51f94f91ea77dd47d054605d615
#
_entry.id   3173a51f94f91ea77dd47d054605d615
#
_cell.length_a   1.000
_cell.length_b   1.000
_cell.length_c   1.000
_cell.angle_alpha   90.00
_cell.angle_beta   90.00
_cell.angle_gamma   90.00
#
_symmetry.space_group_name_H-M   'P 1'
#
loop_
_entity.id
_entity.type
_entity.pdbx_description
1 polymer ?
#
loop_
_entity_poly.entity_id
_entity_poly.type
_entity_poly.pdbx_seq_one_letter_code
_entity_poly.pdbx_strand_id
1 'polypeptide(L)'
;MTEKTSLLIGAYERDNFGDLLFLRLTEDLLPGPTAASLIAADMRELTGRYVVPYETELARRSFDLVWVVGGEVGATTTELALGFSMPEAEREAWSAADPAGRDRLRRLLGAPDLDSSAYVPDLGAYPLASGTPLVLNSVGVAGLRGTEPRRRDALLARVAAADDVVVRDRDSQAFLDESGVRSRLAPDLVQTIVDRPDVPTVETWAGTLVVQASVRHLAKVGATAFWLSVAEAARRTGLGVTLFAAGTAHLHDSYDSYDEARRLLAEAAPDVDVQVVPDRDPLVLCGVVRSAAAWLGSSLHGRVVASAFGVPRVSLENAKVSAYAATWDAGMPFGATVPDVPAAVEAALGLRGDDDGTGRRLADQARESTGALVAAHA
;
A
#
# COMPACT_ATOMS: atom_id res chain seq x y z
N MET A 1 -17.33 28.74 -16.40
CA MET A 1 -16.79 27.39 -16.57
C MET A 1 -17.01 26.68 -15.24
N THR A 2 -17.73 25.57 -15.21
CA THR A 2 -17.81 24.72 -14.02
C THR A 2 -16.42 24.18 -13.73
N GLU A 3 -16.00 24.23 -12.48
CA GLU A 3 -14.74 23.66 -12.03
C GLU A 3 -14.79 22.14 -12.25
N LYS A 4 -13.74 21.57 -12.87
CA LYS A 4 -13.65 20.11 -13.08
C LYS A 4 -13.61 19.38 -11.75
N THR A 5 -14.18 18.18 -11.70
CA THR A 5 -14.29 17.34 -10.50
C THR A 5 -13.77 15.93 -10.76
N SER A 6 -13.05 15.38 -9.79
CA SER A 6 -12.49 14.04 -9.88
C SER A 6 -12.96 13.17 -8.71
N LEU A 7 -13.27 11.90 -8.96
CA LEU A 7 -13.53 10.89 -7.95
C LEU A 7 -12.26 10.03 -7.79
N LEU A 8 -11.60 10.17 -6.64
CA LEU A 8 -10.43 9.38 -6.28
C LEU A 8 -10.86 8.13 -5.52
N ILE A 9 -10.62 6.96 -6.10
CA ILE A 9 -10.97 5.67 -5.49
C ILE A 9 -9.71 4.90 -5.09
N GLY A 10 -9.68 4.42 -3.85
CA GLY A 10 -8.65 3.55 -3.32
C GLY A 10 -9.07 2.95 -1.98
N ALA A 11 -8.21 2.16 -1.37
CA ALA A 11 -8.49 1.50 -0.08
C ALA A 11 -8.26 2.46 1.11
N TYR A 12 -8.92 3.61 1.10
CA TYR A 12 -8.70 4.71 2.05
C TYR A 12 -9.53 4.62 3.33
N GLU A 13 -10.44 3.65 3.40
CA GLU A 13 -11.35 3.45 4.54
C GLU A 13 -10.70 2.78 5.74
N ARG A 14 -9.38 2.58 5.70
CA ARG A 14 -8.62 1.88 6.75
C ARG A 14 -7.23 2.47 6.95
N ASP A 15 -6.70 2.28 8.16
CA ASP A 15 -5.33 2.65 8.48
C ASP A 15 -4.35 1.70 7.76
N ASN A 16 -3.85 2.16 6.62
CA ASN A 16 -2.80 1.53 5.83
C ASN A 16 -1.91 2.61 5.23
N PHE A 17 -0.68 2.67 5.68
CA PHE A 17 0.34 3.65 5.29
C PHE A 17 0.39 3.91 3.78
N GLY A 18 0.50 2.82 2.99
CA GLY A 18 0.63 2.93 1.56
C GLY A 18 -0.62 3.46 0.86
N ASP A 19 -1.80 2.96 1.27
CA ASP A 19 -3.06 3.37 0.67
C ASP A 19 -3.33 4.86 0.97
N LEU A 20 -3.00 5.33 2.18
CA LEU A 20 -3.14 6.73 2.57
C LEU A 20 -2.10 7.65 1.89
N LEU A 21 -0.89 7.16 1.60
CA LEU A 21 0.08 7.90 0.77
C LEU A 21 -0.43 8.10 -0.65
N PHE A 22 -1.06 7.11 -1.26
CA PHE A 22 -1.66 7.29 -2.59
C PHE A 22 -2.70 8.39 -2.58
N LEU A 23 -3.56 8.46 -1.57
CA LEU A 23 -4.53 9.55 -1.42
C LEU A 23 -3.81 10.90 -1.38
N ARG A 24 -2.86 11.07 -0.46
CA ARG A 24 -2.11 12.32 -0.23
C ARG A 24 -1.35 12.80 -1.46
N LEU A 25 -0.77 11.88 -2.23
CA LEU A 25 -0.01 12.22 -3.44
C LEU A 25 -0.90 12.50 -4.65
N THR A 26 -2.07 11.86 -4.74
CA THR A 26 -2.95 12.01 -5.91
C THR A 26 -3.89 13.21 -5.79
N GLU A 27 -4.37 13.53 -4.57
CA GLU A 27 -5.31 14.64 -4.37
C GLU A 27 -4.76 16.01 -4.81
N ASP A 28 -3.43 16.18 -4.73
CA ASP A 28 -2.77 17.42 -5.17
C ASP A 28 -2.59 17.51 -6.71
N LEU A 29 -2.79 16.41 -7.42
CA LEU A 29 -2.59 16.31 -8.87
C LEU A 29 -3.87 16.52 -9.67
N LEU A 30 -5.04 16.34 -9.04
CA LEU A 30 -6.32 16.30 -9.74
C LEU A 30 -7.23 17.47 -9.37
N PRO A 31 -8.06 17.97 -10.28
CA PRO A 31 -8.99 19.05 -10.01
C PRO A 31 -10.17 18.57 -9.17
N GLY A 32 -10.56 19.34 -8.15
CA GLY A 32 -11.74 19.11 -7.32
C GLY A 32 -11.89 17.69 -6.77
N PRO A 33 -10.84 17.11 -6.12
CA PRO A 33 -10.83 15.70 -5.78
C PRO A 33 -11.81 15.37 -4.65
N THR A 34 -12.55 14.27 -4.82
CA THR A 34 -13.36 13.66 -3.78
C THR A 34 -12.76 12.31 -3.41
N ALA A 35 -12.31 12.16 -2.17
CA ALA A 35 -11.77 10.91 -1.66
C ALA A 35 -12.90 9.89 -1.44
N ALA A 36 -12.83 8.76 -2.12
CA ALA A 36 -13.84 7.72 -2.08
C ALA A 36 -13.21 6.34 -1.89
N SER A 37 -13.96 5.45 -1.28
CA SER A 37 -13.54 4.07 -1.06
C SER A 37 -14.74 3.12 -1.13
N LEU A 38 -14.53 1.86 -0.71
CA LEU A 38 -15.57 0.84 -0.68
C LEU A 38 -16.71 1.21 0.27
N ILE A 39 -16.38 1.73 1.45
CA ILE A 39 -17.33 2.16 2.50
C ILE A 39 -16.93 3.53 3.05
N ALA A 40 -17.85 4.17 3.78
CA ALA A 40 -17.57 5.42 4.46
C ALA A 40 -16.59 5.23 5.62
N ALA A 41 -15.67 6.17 5.78
CA ALA A 41 -14.75 6.19 6.92
C ALA A 41 -14.35 7.61 7.32
N ASP A 42 -14.21 7.83 8.63
CA ASP A 42 -13.65 9.06 9.16
C ASP A 42 -12.13 8.92 9.30
N MET A 43 -11.41 9.37 8.28
CA MET A 43 -9.95 9.34 8.22
C MET A 43 -9.31 10.70 8.52
N ARG A 44 -10.07 11.63 9.13
CA ARG A 44 -9.59 13.01 9.38
C ARG A 44 -8.39 13.07 10.31
N GLU A 45 -8.28 12.15 11.25
CA GLU A 45 -7.12 12.07 12.14
C GLU A 45 -5.81 11.76 11.36
N LEU A 46 -5.89 10.90 10.34
CA LEU A 46 -4.72 10.43 9.58
C LEU A 46 -4.46 11.21 8.29
N THR A 47 -5.50 11.76 7.68
CA THR A 47 -5.40 12.38 6.35
C THR A 47 -6.07 13.75 6.25
N GLY A 48 -6.80 14.18 7.27
CA GLY A 48 -7.65 15.37 7.21
C GLY A 48 -8.93 15.16 6.37
N ARG A 49 -9.25 13.94 5.95
CA ARG A 49 -10.34 13.64 5.02
C ARG A 49 -11.42 12.75 5.64
N TYR A 50 -12.66 13.01 5.26
CA TYR A 50 -13.74 12.04 5.34
C TYR A 50 -13.82 11.30 4.00
N VAL A 51 -13.83 9.98 4.02
CA VAL A 51 -13.89 9.13 2.84
C VAL A 51 -15.34 8.69 2.63
N VAL A 52 -15.83 8.81 1.40
CA VAL A 52 -17.22 8.49 1.04
C VAL A 52 -17.30 7.16 0.26
N PRO A 53 -18.43 6.43 0.29
CA PRO A 53 -18.61 5.26 -0.57
C PRO A 53 -18.71 5.69 -2.04
N TYR A 54 -17.85 5.17 -2.91
CA TYR A 54 -17.85 5.55 -4.32
C TYR A 54 -19.15 5.19 -5.04
N GLU A 55 -19.79 4.08 -4.69
CA GLU A 55 -21.11 3.67 -5.21
C GLU A 55 -22.18 4.76 -4.99
N THR A 56 -22.19 5.33 -3.80
CA THR A 56 -23.13 6.41 -3.44
C THR A 56 -22.85 7.68 -4.24
N GLU A 57 -21.58 8.03 -4.42
CA GLU A 57 -21.20 9.23 -5.16
C GLU A 57 -21.52 9.10 -6.65
N LEU A 58 -21.17 7.98 -7.28
CA LEU A 58 -21.47 7.72 -8.69
C LEU A 58 -22.98 7.65 -8.98
N ALA A 59 -23.80 7.23 -8.01
CA ALA A 59 -25.25 7.21 -8.13
C ALA A 59 -25.90 8.62 -8.01
N ARG A 60 -25.20 9.58 -7.39
CA ARG A 60 -25.79 10.91 -7.04
C ARG A 60 -25.33 12.05 -7.92
N ARG A 61 -24.12 11.99 -8.46
CA ARG A 61 -23.56 13.09 -9.27
C ARG A 61 -22.60 12.59 -10.36
N SER A 62 -22.38 13.42 -11.35
CA SER A 62 -21.34 13.20 -12.37
C SER A 62 -19.98 13.68 -11.89
N PHE A 63 -18.95 13.08 -12.46
CA PHE A 63 -17.55 13.50 -12.32
C PHE A 63 -16.95 13.64 -13.73
N ASP A 64 -15.96 14.49 -13.87
CA ASP A 64 -15.20 14.65 -15.12
C ASP A 64 -14.14 13.56 -15.26
N LEU A 65 -13.75 12.90 -14.15
CA LEU A 65 -12.74 11.84 -14.11
C LEU A 65 -12.99 10.90 -12.92
N VAL A 66 -12.88 9.60 -13.16
CA VAL A 66 -12.76 8.57 -12.10
C VAL A 66 -11.33 8.04 -12.12
N TRP A 67 -10.63 8.18 -10.99
CA TRP A 67 -9.25 7.79 -10.84
C TRP A 67 -9.09 6.77 -9.73
N VAL A 68 -8.66 5.57 -10.10
CA VAL A 68 -8.34 4.49 -9.15
C VAL A 68 -6.83 4.44 -8.98
N VAL A 69 -6.35 4.45 -7.75
CA VAL A 69 -4.92 4.48 -7.49
C VAL A 69 -4.47 3.44 -6.49
N GLY A 70 -3.38 2.79 -6.85
CA GLY A 70 -2.49 2.05 -5.98
C GLY A 70 -2.96 0.69 -5.50
N GLY A 71 -2.09 0.07 -4.77
CA GLY A 71 -2.33 -1.18 -4.07
C GLY A 71 -2.60 -2.39 -4.99
N GLU A 72 -3.21 -3.40 -4.41
CA GLU A 72 -3.76 -4.57 -5.10
C GLU A 72 -5.24 -4.35 -5.47
N VAL A 73 -5.63 -3.10 -5.70
CA VAL A 73 -7.04 -2.72 -5.92
C VAL A 73 -7.64 -3.40 -7.15
N GLY A 74 -6.83 -3.68 -8.16
CA GLY A 74 -7.26 -4.42 -9.35
C GLY A 74 -7.55 -5.91 -9.11
N ALA A 75 -7.08 -6.48 -7.99
CA ALA A 75 -7.22 -7.91 -7.67
C ALA A 75 -8.05 -8.17 -6.41
N THR A 76 -8.67 -7.15 -5.83
CA THR A 76 -9.38 -7.27 -4.55
C THR A 76 -10.89 -7.33 -4.75
N THR A 77 -11.53 -8.39 -4.23
CA THR A 77 -13.01 -8.50 -4.20
C THR A 77 -13.60 -7.68 -3.06
N THR A 78 -14.87 -7.30 -3.21
CA THR A 78 -15.65 -6.65 -2.15
C THR A 78 -15.64 -7.47 -0.85
N GLU A 79 -15.86 -8.79 -0.94
CA GLU A 79 -15.84 -9.67 0.23
C GLU A 79 -14.52 -9.60 0.98
N LEU A 80 -13.40 -9.69 0.26
CA LEU A 80 -12.06 -9.62 0.85
C LEU A 80 -11.79 -8.25 1.47
N ALA A 81 -12.13 -7.16 0.77
CA ALA A 81 -11.90 -5.80 1.25
C ALA A 81 -12.71 -5.50 2.53
N LEU A 82 -13.99 -5.90 2.58
CA LEU A 82 -14.82 -5.73 3.77
C LEU A 82 -14.24 -6.47 4.97
N GLY A 83 -13.67 -7.67 4.77
CA GLY A 83 -13.02 -8.43 5.85
C GLY A 83 -11.84 -7.68 6.50
N PHE A 84 -11.16 -6.81 5.76
CA PHE A 84 -10.05 -5.99 6.27
C PHE A 84 -10.49 -4.61 6.80
N SER A 85 -11.57 -4.07 6.26
CA SER A 85 -11.94 -2.66 6.47
C SER A 85 -13.03 -2.45 7.51
N MET A 86 -13.79 -3.49 7.86
CA MET A 86 -14.86 -3.37 8.86
C MET A 86 -14.31 -3.09 10.26
N PRO A 87 -14.96 -2.21 11.04
CA PRO A 87 -14.74 -2.11 12.48
C PRO A 87 -14.94 -3.47 13.17
N GLU A 88 -14.38 -3.62 14.37
CA GLU A 88 -14.32 -4.94 15.04
C GLU A 88 -15.70 -5.55 15.30
N ALA A 89 -16.65 -4.75 15.78
CA ALA A 89 -18.00 -5.24 16.08
C ALA A 89 -18.75 -5.77 14.83
N GLU A 90 -18.62 -5.05 13.71
CA GLU A 90 -19.21 -5.44 12.43
C GLU A 90 -18.49 -6.66 11.84
N ARG A 91 -17.17 -6.79 12.07
CA ARG A 91 -16.37 -7.92 11.61
C ARG A 91 -16.74 -9.21 12.32
N GLU A 92 -17.09 -9.19 13.60
CA GLU A 92 -17.62 -10.33 14.34
C GLU A 92 -18.94 -10.79 13.74
N ALA A 93 -19.88 -9.85 13.52
CA ALA A 93 -21.15 -10.12 12.88
C ALA A 93 -20.97 -10.67 11.44
N TRP A 94 -20.03 -10.11 10.68
CA TRP A 94 -19.65 -10.57 9.34
C TRP A 94 -19.11 -12.00 9.36
N SER A 95 -18.22 -12.30 10.30
CA SER A 95 -17.60 -13.62 10.39
C SER A 95 -18.60 -14.72 10.79
N ALA A 96 -19.59 -14.37 11.62
CA ALA A 96 -20.64 -15.28 12.06
C ALA A 96 -21.78 -15.43 11.04
N ALA A 97 -21.90 -14.51 10.06
CA ALA A 97 -23.01 -14.48 9.11
C ALA A 97 -22.87 -15.55 8.02
N ASP A 98 -24.01 -16.12 7.63
CA ASP A 98 -24.16 -16.90 6.42
C ASP A 98 -24.04 -16.01 5.16
N PRO A 99 -23.98 -16.56 3.94
CA PRO A 99 -23.87 -15.77 2.71
C PRO A 99 -24.98 -14.72 2.54
N ALA A 100 -26.23 -15.04 2.92
CA ALA A 100 -27.34 -14.09 2.84
C ALA A 100 -27.21 -12.97 3.89
N GLY A 101 -26.68 -13.28 5.07
CA GLY A 101 -26.34 -12.31 6.11
C GLY A 101 -25.24 -11.35 5.67
N ARG A 102 -24.17 -11.85 5.07
CA ARG A 102 -23.09 -11.03 4.51
C ARG A 102 -23.59 -10.12 3.39
N ASP A 103 -24.46 -10.62 2.51
CA ASP A 103 -25.06 -9.80 1.46
C ASP A 103 -25.98 -8.70 2.03
N ARG A 104 -26.70 -8.95 3.14
CA ARG A 104 -27.44 -7.89 3.84
C ARG A 104 -26.51 -6.84 4.46
N LEU A 105 -25.44 -7.28 5.11
CA LEU A 105 -24.46 -6.35 5.73
C LEU A 105 -23.78 -5.48 4.67
N ARG A 106 -23.33 -6.05 3.54
CA ARG A 106 -22.72 -5.25 2.47
C ARG A 106 -23.66 -4.16 1.95
N ARG A 107 -24.97 -4.48 1.77
CA ARG A 107 -25.98 -3.50 1.32
C ARG A 107 -26.18 -2.36 2.32
N LEU A 108 -26.16 -2.65 3.62
CA LEU A 108 -26.26 -1.63 4.66
C LEU A 108 -25.03 -0.68 4.64
N LEU A 109 -23.86 -1.19 4.25
CA LEU A 109 -22.64 -0.43 4.10
C LEU A 109 -22.57 0.33 2.76
N GLY A 110 -23.49 0.09 1.82
CA GLY A 110 -23.47 0.68 0.48
C GLY A 110 -22.37 0.10 -0.41
N ALA A 111 -21.89 -1.12 -0.11
CA ALA A 111 -20.85 -1.77 -0.89
C ALA A 111 -21.40 -2.58 -2.07
N PRO A 112 -20.64 -2.74 -3.18
CA PRO A 112 -21.04 -3.53 -4.34
C PRO A 112 -21.16 -5.03 -4.03
N ASP A 113 -21.52 -5.85 -5.02
CA ASP A 113 -21.65 -7.29 -4.85
C ASP A 113 -20.37 -7.94 -4.37
N LEU A 114 -20.48 -8.96 -3.49
CA LEU A 114 -19.34 -9.56 -2.79
C LEU A 114 -18.25 -10.10 -3.73
N ASP A 115 -18.64 -10.64 -4.88
CA ASP A 115 -17.74 -11.18 -5.89
C ASP A 115 -17.21 -10.13 -6.88
N SER A 116 -17.71 -8.89 -6.81
CA SER A 116 -17.25 -7.80 -7.68
C SER A 116 -15.94 -7.18 -7.19
N SER A 117 -15.34 -6.33 -8.03
CA SER A 117 -14.20 -5.53 -7.62
C SER A 117 -14.56 -4.56 -6.51
N ALA A 118 -13.72 -4.50 -5.46
CA ALA A 118 -13.92 -3.59 -4.35
C ALA A 118 -13.68 -2.11 -4.73
N TYR A 119 -12.76 -1.85 -5.68
CA TYR A 119 -12.26 -0.50 -5.93
C TYR A 119 -12.26 -0.09 -7.40
N VAL A 120 -12.52 -1.01 -8.34
CA VAL A 120 -12.66 -0.68 -9.76
C VAL A 120 -14.16 -0.71 -10.13
N PRO A 121 -14.80 0.47 -10.24
CA PRO A 121 -16.25 0.54 -10.46
C PRO A 121 -16.64 0.07 -11.84
N ASP A 122 -17.92 -0.33 -11.98
CA ASP A 122 -18.58 -0.47 -13.27
C ASP A 122 -19.26 0.84 -13.63
N LEU A 123 -18.58 1.71 -14.35
CA LEU A 123 -19.17 3.00 -14.71
C LEU A 123 -20.43 2.84 -15.58
N GLY A 124 -20.55 1.72 -16.30
CA GLY A 124 -21.77 1.42 -17.09
C GLY A 124 -23.03 1.20 -16.25
N ALA A 125 -22.88 0.91 -14.95
CA ALA A 125 -23.99 0.78 -14.02
C ALA A 125 -24.56 2.15 -13.55
N TYR A 126 -23.87 3.26 -13.83
CA TYR A 126 -24.22 4.59 -13.34
C TYR A 126 -24.53 5.54 -14.51
N PRO A 127 -25.81 5.89 -14.75
CA PRO A 127 -26.17 6.80 -15.87
C PRO A 127 -25.45 8.14 -15.82
N LEU A 128 -25.16 8.68 -14.62
CA LEU A 128 -24.46 9.96 -14.44
C LEU A 128 -22.95 9.87 -14.71
N ALA A 129 -22.39 8.67 -14.79
CA ALA A 129 -20.99 8.43 -15.13
C ALA A 129 -20.79 8.05 -16.61
N SER A 130 -21.83 8.15 -17.44
CA SER A 130 -21.74 7.83 -18.86
C SER A 130 -20.74 8.74 -19.57
N GLY A 131 -19.71 8.13 -20.15
CA GLY A 131 -18.62 8.86 -20.85
C GLY A 131 -17.57 9.47 -19.94
N THR A 132 -17.65 9.25 -18.63
CA THR A 132 -16.58 9.66 -17.69
C THR A 132 -15.37 8.74 -17.87
N PRO A 133 -14.16 9.30 -18.09
CA PRO A 133 -12.94 8.49 -18.15
C PRO A 133 -12.67 7.73 -16.85
N LEU A 134 -12.22 6.47 -16.97
CA LEU A 134 -11.74 5.65 -15.87
C LEU A 134 -10.24 5.40 -16.04
N VAL A 135 -9.44 5.86 -15.10
CA VAL A 135 -7.98 5.69 -15.09
C VAL A 135 -7.55 4.84 -13.89
N LEU A 136 -6.71 3.84 -14.15
CA LEU A 136 -6.06 3.04 -13.12
C LEU A 136 -4.55 3.38 -13.08
N ASN A 137 -4.06 3.89 -11.95
CA ASN A 137 -2.66 4.28 -11.80
C ASN A 137 -1.96 3.53 -10.66
N SER A 138 -0.74 3.05 -10.92
CA SER A 138 0.11 2.33 -9.94
C SER A 138 -0.55 1.08 -9.34
N VAL A 139 -1.38 0.38 -10.12
CA VAL A 139 -2.13 -0.77 -9.63
C VAL A 139 -1.34 -2.08 -9.73
N GLY A 140 -1.58 -3.00 -8.77
CA GLY A 140 -1.16 -4.40 -8.85
C GLY A 140 -2.36 -5.27 -9.23
N VAL A 141 -2.15 -6.21 -10.14
CA VAL A 141 -3.17 -7.15 -10.62
C VAL A 141 -2.68 -8.60 -10.71
N ALA A 142 -1.40 -8.85 -10.43
CA ALA A 142 -0.82 -10.19 -10.53
C ALA A 142 -1.50 -11.22 -9.61
N GLY A 143 -2.08 -10.76 -8.50
CA GLY A 143 -2.88 -11.60 -7.59
C GLY A 143 -4.07 -12.30 -8.26
N LEU A 144 -4.56 -11.78 -9.39
CA LEU A 144 -5.65 -12.41 -10.16
C LEU A 144 -5.28 -13.79 -10.72
N ARG A 145 -3.99 -14.09 -10.95
CA ARG A 145 -3.55 -15.42 -11.41
C ARG A 145 -4.01 -16.56 -10.48
N GLY A 146 -4.00 -16.32 -9.17
CA GLY A 146 -4.40 -17.30 -8.16
C GLY A 146 -5.89 -17.27 -7.80
N THR A 147 -6.68 -16.40 -8.44
CA THR A 147 -8.11 -16.26 -8.17
C THR A 147 -8.92 -17.30 -8.96
N GLU A 148 -10.04 -17.73 -8.41
CA GLU A 148 -10.97 -18.66 -9.09
C GLU A 148 -11.35 -18.08 -10.46
N PRO A 149 -11.40 -18.90 -11.56
CA PRO A 149 -11.50 -18.41 -12.94
C PRO A 149 -12.65 -17.44 -13.19
N ARG A 150 -13.86 -17.77 -12.72
CA ARG A 150 -15.03 -16.91 -12.91
C ARG A 150 -14.88 -15.54 -12.24
N ARG A 151 -14.35 -15.51 -11.02
CA ARG A 151 -14.05 -14.29 -10.27
C ARG A 151 -12.95 -13.49 -10.93
N ARG A 152 -11.87 -14.17 -11.32
CA ARG A 152 -10.76 -13.57 -12.06
C ARG A 152 -11.24 -12.87 -13.32
N ASP A 153 -12.04 -13.55 -14.13
CA ASP A 153 -12.52 -13.02 -15.41
C ASP A 153 -13.45 -11.80 -15.19
N ALA A 154 -14.27 -11.82 -14.14
CA ALA A 154 -15.09 -10.67 -13.76
C ALA A 154 -14.28 -9.46 -13.30
N LEU A 155 -13.24 -9.66 -12.48
CA LEU A 155 -12.34 -8.58 -12.04
C LEU A 155 -11.50 -8.06 -13.21
N LEU A 156 -10.99 -8.95 -14.06
CA LEU A 156 -10.22 -8.58 -15.24
C LEU A 156 -11.04 -7.74 -16.23
N ALA A 157 -12.33 -8.06 -16.40
CA ALA A 157 -13.23 -7.27 -17.24
C ALA A 157 -13.38 -5.82 -16.74
N ARG A 158 -13.31 -5.58 -15.41
CA ARG A 158 -13.31 -4.22 -14.85
C ARG A 158 -12.02 -3.46 -15.18
N VAL A 159 -10.88 -4.13 -15.04
CA VAL A 159 -9.58 -3.52 -15.41
C VAL A 159 -9.54 -3.22 -16.92
N ALA A 160 -10.04 -4.14 -17.74
CA ALA A 160 -10.07 -3.98 -19.19
C ALA A 160 -11.02 -2.86 -19.68
N ALA A 161 -12.00 -2.46 -18.86
CA ALA A 161 -12.94 -1.38 -19.16
C ALA A 161 -12.35 0.02 -18.89
N ALA A 162 -11.18 0.11 -18.25
CA ALA A 162 -10.53 1.40 -18.03
C ALA A 162 -9.93 1.99 -19.31
N ASP A 163 -9.95 3.31 -19.43
CA ASP A 163 -9.38 4.05 -20.57
C ASP A 163 -7.85 4.01 -20.56
N ASP A 164 -7.25 4.01 -19.36
CA ASP A 164 -5.81 3.87 -19.18
C ASP A 164 -5.50 3.01 -17.94
N VAL A 165 -4.52 2.11 -18.10
CA VAL A 165 -4.05 1.22 -17.03
C VAL A 165 -2.53 1.33 -16.91
N VAL A 166 -2.06 1.79 -15.76
CA VAL A 166 -0.64 1.80 -15.39
C VAL A 166 -0.43 0.84 -14.23
N VAL A 167 0.38 -0.19 -14.46
CA VAL A 167 0.77 -1.19 -13.46
C VAL A 167 2.15 -0.91 -12.92
N ARG A 168 2.38 -1.31 -11.67
CA ARG A 168 3.62 -1.01 -10.94
C ARG A 168 4.70 -2.08 -11.00
N ASP A 169 4.42 -3.26 -11.56
CA ASP A 169 5.38 -4.37 -11.63
C ASP A 169 5.18 -5.19 -12.90
N ARG A 170 6.25 -5.91 -13.29
CA ARG A 170 6.27 -6.72 -14.52
C ARG A 170 5.35 -7.92 -14.45
N ASP A 171 5.11 -8.49 -13.28
CA ASP A 171 4.22 -9.65 -13.13
C ASP A 171 2.76 -9.23 -13.44
N SER A 172 2.36 -8.04 -12.99
CA SER A 172 1.06 -7.44 -13.32
C SER A 172 0.96 -7.13 -14.82
N GLN A 173 2.01 -6.55 -15.43
CA GLN A 173 2.03 -6.27 -16.86
C GLN A 173 1.92 -7.55 -17.69
N ALA A 174 2.75 -8.54 -17.40
CA ALA A 174 2.73 -9.82 -18.10
C ALA A 174 1.37 -10.52 -18.00
N PHE A 175 0.71 -10.45 -16.84
CA PHE A 175 -0.63 -11.00 -16.67
C PHE A 175 -1.66 -10.31 -17.56
N LEU A 176 -1.62 -8.97 -17.65
CA LEU A 176 -2.55 -8.20 -18.51
C LEU A 176 -2.26 -8.46 -19.98
N ASP A 177 -1.00 -8.52 -20.40
CA ASP A 177 -0.60 -8.83 -21.78
C ASP A 177 -1.11 -10.23 -22.19
N GLU A 178 -0.95 -11.25 -21.35
CA GLU A 178 -1.49 -12.61 -21.56
C GLU A 178 -3.01 -12.62 -21.68
N SER A 179 -3.67 -11.66 -21.01
CA SER A 179 -5.14 -11.51 -21.01
C SER A 179 -5.64 -10.58 -22.12
N GLY A 180 -4.76 -10.06 -22.97
CA GLY A 180 -5.12 -9.13 -24.06
C GLY A 180 -5.52 -7.73 -23.60
N VAL A 181 -5.20 -7.33 -22.37
CA VAL A 181 -5.48 -6.00 -21.81
C VAL A 181 -4.23 -5.12 -21.93
N ARG A 182 -4.36 -4.01 -22.62
CA ARG A 182 -3.25 -3.04 -22.75
C ARG A 182 -2.97 -2.35 -21.43
N SER A 183 -1.71 -2.28 -21.06
CA SER A 183 -1.24 -1.56 -19.88
C SER A 183 0.12 -0.92 -20.13
N ARG A 184 0.47 0.04 -19.29
CA ARG A 184 1.80 0.64 -19.22
C ARG A 184 2.47 0.24 -17.91
N LEU A 185 3.77 0.00 -17.95
CA LEU A 185 4.57 -0.25 -16.75
C LEU A 185 5.23 1.06 -16.31
N ALA A 186 5.02 1.45 -15.06
CA ALA A 186 5.71 2.57 -14.44
C ALA A 186 6.01 2.27 -12.97
N PRO A 187 7.02 2.93 -12.37
CA PRO A 187 7.24 2.83 -10.93
C PRO A 187 6.02 3.31 -10.15
N ASP A 188 5.89 2.80 -8.93
CA ASP A 188 4.83 3.18 -8.01
C ASP A 188 4.81 4.69 -7.77
N LEU A 189 3.63 5.33 -7.79
CA LEU A 189 3.47 6.77 -7.56
C LEU A 189 4.10 7.23 -6.23
N VAL A 190 4.12 6.37 -5.22
CA VAL A 190 4.73 6.67 -3.91
C VAL A 190 6.23 6.98 -4.03
N GLN A 191 6.92 6.62 -5.12
CA GLN A 191 8.29 7.08 -5.36
C GLN A 191 8.41 8.61 -5.40
N THR A 192 7.34 9.33 -5.77
CA THR A 192 7.34 10.81 -5.81
C THR A 192 7.34 11.47 -4.43
N ILE A 193 7.22 10.69 -3.36
CA ILE A 193 7.28 11.19 -1.96
C ILE A 193 8.58 11.98 -1.68
N VAL A 194 9.65 11.68 -2.40
CA VAL A 194 10.94 12.39 -2.26
C VAL A 194 10.84 13.88 -2.61
N ASP A 195 9.84 14.27 -3.39
CA ASP A 195 9.61 15.66 -3.81
C ASP A 195 8.73 16.45 -2.82
N ARG A 196 8.16 15.78 -1.82
CA ARG A 196 7.25 16.41 -0.85
C ARG A 196 8.02 17.21 0.19
N PRO A 197 7.84 18.55 0.24
CA PRO A 197 8.53 19.39 1.22
C PRO A 197 7.98 19.24 2.64
N ASP A 198 6.75 18.74 2.77
CA ASP A 198 6.04 18.55 4.03
C ASP A 198 6.34 17.20 4.72
N VAL A 199 7.21 16.36 4.15
CA VAL A 199 7.77 15.20 4.86
C VAL A 199 8.74 15.69 5.93
N PRO A 200 8.45 15.50 7.22
CA PRO A 200 9.25 16.06 8.30
C PRO A 200 10.63 15.38 8.39
N THR A 201 11.61 16.09 8.91
CA THR A 201 12.83 15.46 9.43
C THR A 201 12.55 14.99 10.84
N VAL A 202 12.80 13.72 11.11
CA VAL A 202 12.53 13.09 12.41
C VAL A 202 13.86 12.66 13.02
N GLU A 203 14.29 13.34 14.07
CA GLU A 203 15.59 13.07 14.73
C GLU A 203 15.50 11.93 15.76
N THR A 204 14.34 11.78 16.43
CA THR A 204 14.15 10.82 17.54
C THR A 204 14.50 9.38 17.18
N TRP A 205 14.22 8.98 15.93
CA TRP A 205 14.46 7.61 15.43
C TRP A 205 15.55 7.56 14.34
N ALA A 206 16.30 8.64 14.19
CA ALA A 206 17.34 8.73 13.17
C ALA A 206 18.46 7.73 13.40
N GLY A 207 19.00 7.18 12.31
CA GLY A 207 20.16 6.28 12.36
C GLY A 207 19.88 4.89 12.92
N THR A 208 18.62 4.48 13.09
CA THR A 208 18.23 3.15 13.59
C THR A 208 17.90 2.18 12.45
N LEU A 209 17.83 0.88 12.76
CA LEU A 209 17.18 -0.12 11.92
C LEU A 209 15.67 0.00 12.13
N VAL A 210 14.97 0.55 11.15
CA VAL A 210 13.49 0.62 11.18
C VAL A 210 12.92 -0.71 10.72
N VAL A 211 12.11 -1.33 11.57
CA VAL A 211 11.57 -2.70 11.36
C VAL A 211 10.05 -2.68 11.33
N GLN A 212 9.48 -3.31 10.31
CA GLN A 212 8.04 -3.53 10.17
C GLN A 212 7.75 -5.00 9.89
N ALA A 213 6.80 -5.59 10.60
CA ALA A 213 6.31 -6.92 10.28
C ALA A 213 4.82 -7.04 10.64
N SER A 214 4.00 -7.39 9.64
CA SER A 214 2.57 -7.58 9.88
C SER A 214 2.29 -8.82 10.74
N VAL A 215 1.22 -8.78 11.51
CA VAL A 215 0.73 -9.92 12.30
C VAL A 215 0.60 -11.17 11.43
N ARG A 216 0.09 -11.00 10.20
CA ARG A 216 -0.02 -12.10 9.24
C ARG A 216 1.35 -12.68 8.86
N HIS A 217 2.36 -11.84 8.66
CA HIS A 217 3.72 -12.32 8.36
C HIS A 217 4.32 -13.04 9.57
N LEU A 218 4.22 -12.45 10.77
CA LEU A 218 4.72 -13.04 12.01
C LEU A 218 4.07 -14.40 12.30
N ALA A 219 2.77 -14.55 12.06
CA ALA A 219 2.07 -15.83 12.19
C ALA A 219 2.60 -16.89 11.21
N LYS A 220 3.00 -16.48 9.98
CA LYS A 220 3.58 -17.41 8.98
C LYS A 220 4.97 -17.90 9.36
N VAL A 221 5.84 -17.01 9.88
CA VAL A 221 7.27 -17.32 10.04
C VAL A 221 7.67 -17.62 11.49
N GLY A 222 6.79 -17.36 12.46
CA GLY A 222 7.07 -17.48 13.89
C GLY A 222 7.63 -16.16 14.47
N ALA A 223 6.82 -15.46 15.26
CA ALA A 223 7.15 -14.14 15.81
C ALA A 223 8.46 -14.15 16.60
N THR A 224 8.62 -15.10 17.56
CA THR A 224 9.84 -15.20 18.36
C THR A 224 11.10 -15.39 17.52
N ALA A 225 11.06 -16.28 16.53
CA ALA A 225 12.21 -16.54 15.67
C ALA A 225 12.57 -15.28 14.85
N PHE A 226 11.57 -14.55 14.36
CA PHE A 226 11.77 -13.31 13.64
C PHE A 226 12.43 -12.23 14.51
N TRP A 227 11.90 -11.99 15.73
CA TRP A 227 12.46 -10.97 16.62
C TRP A 227 13.86 -11.31 17.14
N LEU A 228 14.16 -12.59 17.36
CA LEU A 228 15.53 -13.02 17.66
C LEU A 228 16.51 -12.77 16.51
N SER A 229 16.05 -12.94 15.27
CA SER A 229 16.86 -12.63 14.10
C SER A 229 17.07 -11.11 13.92
N VAL A 230 16.08 -10.28 14.26
CA VAL A 230 16.21 -8.82 14.32
C VAL A 230 17.22 -8.41 15.41
N ALA A 231 17.16 -9.02 16.61
CA ALA A 231 18.13 -8.79 17.69
C ALA A 231 19.56 -9.09 17.24
N GLU A 232 19.76 -10.18 16.51
CA GLU A 232 21.07 -10.54 15.96
C GLU A 232 21.54 -9.54 14.90
N ALA A 233 20.65 -9.08 14.01
CA ALA A 233 20.97 -8.05 13.04
C ALA A 233 21.40 -6.73 13.73
N ALA A 234 20.64 -6.31 14.74
CA ALA A 234 20.95 -5.11 15.53
C ALA A 234 22.31 -5.18 16.22
N ARG A 235 22.61 -6.33 16.86
CA ARG A 235 23.93 -6.56 17.52
C ARG A 235 25.09 -6.52 16.52
N ARG A 236 24.95 -7.17 15.36
CA ARG A 236 26.02 -7.21 14.34
C ARG A 236 26.30 -5.84 13.75
N THR A 237 25.27 -5.03 13.59
CA THR A 237 25.38 -3.71 12.97
C THR A 237 25.61 -2.58 13.97
N GLY A 238 25.42 -2.82 15.27
CA GLY A 238 25.48 -1.80 16.31
C GLY A 238 24.34 -0.78 16.25
N LEU A 239 23.25 -1.09 15.55
CA LEU A 239 22.11 -0.19 15.37
C LEU A 239 21.06 -0.39 16.47
N GLY A 240 20.45 0.70 16.93
CA GLY A 240 19.17 0.65 17.64
C GLY A 240 18.06 0.16 16.71
N VAL A 241 16.95 -0.31 17.28
CA VAL A 241 15.77 -0.80 16.55
C VAL A 241 14.59 0.12 16.76
N THR A 242 13.97 0.55 15.67
CA THR A 242 12.71 1.31 15.70
C THR A 242 11.60 0.47 15.09
N LEU A 243 10.60 0.10 15.89
CA LEU A 243 9.43 -0.64 15.45
C LEU A 243 8.42 0.31 14.82
N PHE A 244 8.00 0.00 13.60
CA PHE A 244 7.22 0.85 12.72
C PHE A 244 5.92 0.16 12.29
N ALA A 245 4.76 0.77 12.57
CA ALA A 245 3.48 0.25 12.11
C ALA A 245 3.09 0.85 10.76
N ALA A 246 3.06 0.03 9.71
CA ALA A 246 2.61 0.42 8.37
C ALA A 246 1.08 0.43 8.22
N GLY A 247 0.35 0.34 9.29
CA GLY A 247 -1.11 0.37 9.38
C GLY A 247 -1.64 -0.62 10.39
N THR A 248 -2.70 -0.23 11.09
CA THR A 248 -3.32 -1.02 12.16
C THR A 248 -4.64 -1.67 11.73
N ALA A 249 -4.95 -1.68 10.43
CA ALA A 249 -6.08 -2.43 9.90
C ALA A 249 -5.97 -3.92 10.23
N HIS A 250 -7.09 -4.63 10.23
CA HIS A 250 -7.14 -6.06 10.58
C HIS A 250 -6.10 -6.89 9.81
N LEU A 251 -5.36 -7.75 10.50
CA LEU A 251 -4.25 -8.57 9.97
C LEU A 251 -3.03 -7.78 9.45
N HIS A 252 -2.99 -6.47 9.63
CA HIS A 252 -1.81 -5.65 9.42
C HIS A 252 -0.90 -5.67 10.65
N ASP A 253 -0.36 -4.53 11.06
CA ASP A 253 0.53 -4.45 12.21
C ASP A 253 -0.28 -4.28 13.52
N SER A 254 0.35 -4.55 14.67
CA SER A 254 -0.30 -4.43 15.97
C SER A 254 0.70 -3.87 16.98
N TYR A 255 0.29 -2.84 17.70
CA TYR A 255 1.09 -2.29 18.81
C TYR A 255 1.28 -3.29 19.93
N ASP A 256 0.29 -4.14 20.24
CA ASP A 256 0.45 -5.23 21.23
C ASP A 256 1.55 -6.22 20.82
N SER A 257 1.60 -6.56 19.51
CA SER A 257 2.67 -7.39 18.96
C SER A 257 4.04 -6.71 19.06
N TYR A 258 4.11 -5.38 18.91
CA TYR A 258 5.34 -4.61 19.05
C TYR A 258 5.77 -4.42 20.50
N ASP A 259 4.85 -4.36 21.46
CA ASP A 259 5.18 -4.40 22.88
C ASP A 259 5.76 -5.74 23.31
N GLU A 260 5.27 -6.85 22.74
CA GLU A 260 5.89 -8.17 22.91
C GLU A 260 7.28 -8.22 22.26
N ALA A 261 7.40 -7.71 21.03
CA ALA A 261 8.69 -7.61 20.32
C ALA A 261 9.72 -6.84 21.13
N ARG A 262 9.35 -5.70 21.71
CA ARG A 262 10.24 -4.88 22.53
C ARG A 262 10.76 -5.65 23.75
N ARG A 263 9.91 -6.45 24.40
CA ARG A 263 10.34 -7.31 25.53
C ARG A 263 11.34 -8.38 25.07
N LEU A 264 11.03 -9.09 23.97
CA LEU A 264 11.91 -10.11 23.42
C LEU A 264 13.27 -9.54 22.97
N LEU A 265 13.26 -8.38 22.34
CA LEU A 265 14.49 -7.70 21.91
C LEU A 265 15.33 -7.24 23.08
N ALA A 266 14.71 -6.68 24.13
CA ALA A 266 15.41 -6.28 25.36
C ALA A 266 16.05 -7.47 26.10
N GLU A 267 15.44 -8.65 26.06
CA GLU A 267 16.00 -9.87 26.64
C GLU A 267 17.15 -10.44 25.78
N ALA A 268 16.97 -10.48 24.46
CA ALA A 268 17.93 -11.07 23.53
C ALA A 268 19.14 -10.17 23.23
N ALA A 269 18.96 -8.86 23.30
CA ALA A 269 19.97 -7.85 22.97
C ALA A 269 19.86 -6.65 23.94
N PRO A 270 20.24 -6.79 25.23
CA PRO A 270 20.01 -5.76 26.25
C PRO A 270 20.76 -4.44 25.99
N ASP A 271 21.80 -4.47 25.18
CA ASP A 271 22.58 -3.29 24.80
C ASP A 271 21.99 -2.54 23.57
N VAL A 272 20.93 -3.07 22.97
CA VAL A 272 20.27 -2.46 21.81
C VAL A 272 19.09 -1.59 22.29
N ASP A 273 19.09 -0.32 21.95
CA ASP A 273 17.95 0.57 22.17
C ASP A 273 16.77 0.17 21.26
N VAL A 274 15.59 -0.02 21.86
CA VAL A 274 14.37 -0.45 21.14
C VAL A 274 13.24 0.52 21.38
N GLN A 275 12.78 1.16 20.33
CA GLN A 275 11.71 2.16 20.36
C GLN A 275 10.54 1.73 19.47
N VAL A 276 9.34 2.25 19.76
CA VAL A 276 8.14 2.06 18.94
C VAL A 276 7.69 3.43 18.46
N VAL A 277 7.40 3.58 17.17
CA VAL A 277 6.81 4.81 16.62
C VAL A 277 5.33 4.84 16.99
N PRO A 278 4.88 5.81 17.79
CA PRO A 278 3.47 5.90 18.20
C PRO A 278 2.61 6.59 17.14
N ASP A 279 3.23 7.33 16.22
CA ASP A 279 2.56 8.14 15.21
C ASP A 279 2.06 7.28 14.05
N ARG A 280 0.93 7.69 13.46
CA ARG A 280 0.31 7.03 12.31
C ARG A 280 0.10 7.97 11.12
N ASP A 281 0.48 9.24 11.24
CA ASP A 281 0.43 10.17 10.10
C ASP A 281 1.38 9.67 9.00
N PRO A 282 0.88 9.43 7.77
CA PRO A 282 1.69 8.87 6.70
C PRO A 282 2.94 9.70 6.36
N LEU A 283 2.91 11.02 6.49
CA LEU A 283 4.07 11.86 6.20
C LEU A 283 5.11 11.81 7.32
N VAL A 284 4.67 11.72 8.59
CA VAL A 284 5.58 11.48 9.72
C VAL A 284 6.27 10.13 9.57
N LEU A 285 5.52 9.09 9.20
CA LEU A 285 6.05 7.76 8.93
C LEU A 285 7.06 7.77 7.77
N CYS A 286 6.84 8.56 6.73
CA CYS A 286 7.85 8.79 5.68
C CYS A 286 9.13 9.43 6.24
N GLY A 287 8.99 10.39 7.16
CA GLY A 287 10.11 11.03 7.84
C GLY A 287 10.93 10.03 8.67
N VAL A 288 10.28 9.11 9.37
CA VAL A 288 10.94 8.02 10.11
C VAL A 288 11.77 7.15 9.16
N VAL A 289 11.17 6.68 8.05
CA VAL A 289 11.88 5.87 7.04
C VAL A 289 13.04 6.66 6.42
N ARG A 290 12.83 7.94 6.07
CA ARG A 290 13.87 8.82 5.52
C ARG A 290 15.08 8.96 6.43
N SER A 291 14.87 8.99 7.75
CA SER A 291 15.91 9.18 8.76
C SER A 291 16.61 7.88 9.18
N ALA A 292 16.15 6.72 8.72
CA ALA A 292 16.66 5.40 9.10
C ALA A 292 18.08 5.15 8.61
N ALA A 293 18.83 4.33 9.35
CA ALA A 293 20.08 3.75 8.84
C ALA A 293 19.79 2.66 7.80
N ALA A 294 18.76 1.85 8.06
CA ALA A 294 18.23 0.85 7.14
C ALA A 294 16.75 0.58 7.43
N TRP A 295 16.04 0.09 6.41
CA TRP A 295 14.67 -0.44 6.48
C TRP A 295 14.67 -1.97 6.40
N LEU A 296 13.88 -2.63 7.25
CA LEU A 296 13.59 -4.07 7.17
C LEU A 296 12.08 -4.27 7.28
N GLY A 297 11.42 -4.89 6.28
CA GLY A 297 9.99 -5.13 6.44
C GLY A 297 9.32 -5.96 5.37
N SER A 298 8.05 -6.32 5.63
CA SER A 298 7.14 -7.01 4.72
C SER A 298 6.24 -6.04 3.93
N SER A 299 6.29 -4.73 4.23
CA SER A 299 5.52 -3.68 3.57
C SER A 299 6.15 -3.28 2.23
N LEU A 300 5.35 -3.31 1.16
CA LEU A 300 5.79 -2.78 -0.13
C LEU A 300 6.08 -1.28 -0.05
N HIS A 301 5.16 -0.50 0.52
CA HIS A 301 5.33 0.95 0.54
C HIS A 301 6.43 1.40 1.50
N GLY A 302 6.71 0.65 2.57
CA GLY A 302 7.92 0.87 3.36
C GLY A 302 9.20 0.73 2.51
N ARG A 303 9.27 -0.30 1.64
CA ARG A 303 10.37 -0.45 0.67
C ARG A 303 10.41 0.69 -0.35
N VAL A 304 9.25 1.07 -0.92
CA VAL A 304 9.16 2.14 -1.93
C VAL A 304 9.64 3.47 -1.36
N VAL A 305 9.18 3.83 -0.15
CA VAL A 305 9.62 5.05 0.54
C VAL A 305 11.11 5.01 0.86
N ALA A 306 11.62 3.88 1.37
CA ALA A 306 13.05 3.71 1.61
C ALA A 306 13.86 3.86 0.30
N SER A 307 13.36 3.31 -0.82
CA SER A 307 13.94 3.49 -2.15
C SER A 307 13.96 4.95 -2.58
N ALA A 308 12.84 5.66 -2.43
CA ALA A 308 12.71 7.06 -2.82
C ALA A 308 13.75 7.96 -2.12
N PHE A 309 14.03 7.68 -0.85
CA PHE A 309 15.01 8.43 -0.05
C PHE A 309 16.43 7.84 -0.05
N GLY A 310 16.72 6.82 -0.88
CA GLY A 310 18.05 6.21 -0.95
C GLY A 310 18.46 5.45 0.33
N VAL A 311 17.48 5.03 1.17
CA VAL A 311 17.74 4.30 2.41
C VAL A 311 18.05 2.83 2.09
N PRO A 312 19.13 2.24 2.66
CA PRO A 312 19.36 0.80 2.61
C PRO A 312 18.15 0.00 3.05
N ARG A 313 17.79 -1.05 2.32
CA ARG A 313 16.51 -1.73 2.54
C ARG A 313 16.56 -3.22 2.30
N VAL A 314 15.89 -3.94 3.18
CA VAL A 314 15.69 -5.39 3.09
C VAL A 314 14.19 -5.68 3.10
N SER A 315 13.71 -6.48 2.16
CA SER A 315 12.33 -6.97 2.21
C SER A 315 12.27 -8.43 2.59
N LEU A 316 11.36 -8.73 3.51
CA LEU A 316 11.00 -10.09 3.88
C LEU A 316 10.29 -10.80 2.73
N GLU A 317 10.26 -12.13 2.77
CA GLU A 317 9.58 -12.96 1.77
C GLU A 317 8.10 -12.59 1.62
N ASN A 318 7.78 -11.94 0.49
CA ASN A 318 6.43 -11.52 0.13
C ASN A 318 6.35 -11.35 -1.40
N ALA A 319 5.46 -12.10 -2.07
CA ALA A 319 5.40 -12.16 -3.52
C ALA A 319 5.28 -10.79 -4.19
N LYS A 320 4.35 -9.93 -3.72
CA LYS A 320 4.15 -8.58 -4.29
C LYS A 320 5.37 -7.66 -4.11
N VAL A 321 6.06 -7.79 -2.97
CA VAL A 321 7.26 -6.98 -2.69
C VAL A 321 8.41 -7.46 -3.55
N SER A 322 8.56 -8.78 -3.71
CA SER A 322 9.58 -9.38 -4.57
C SER A 322 9.36 -9.02 -6.04
N ALA A 323 8.12 -9.04 -6.54
CA ALA A 323 7.79 -8.64 -7.90
C ALA A 323 8.19 -7.18 -8.19
N TYR A 324 7.85 -6.28 -7.26
CA TYR A 324 8.25 -4.87 -7.37
C TYR A 324 9.77 -4.69 -7.31
N ALA A 325 10.42 -5.32 -6.31
CA ALA A 325 11.88 -5.23 -6.14
C ALA A 325 12.63 -5.77 -7.36
N ALA A 326 12.23 -6.92 -7.89
CA ALA A 326 12.81 -7.49 -9.11
C ALA A 326 12.61 -6.59 -10.34
N THR A 327 11.53 -5.82 -10.37
CA THR A 327 11.26 -4.90 -11.49
C THR A 327 12.12 -3.64 -11.42
N TRP A 328 12.27 -3.02 -10.26
CA TRP A 328 12.78 -1.65 -10.13
C TRP A 328 14.01 -1.48 -9.24
N ASP A 329 14.25 -2.44 -8.32
CA ASP A 329 15.10 -2.25 -7.16
C ASP A 329 15.87 -3.53 -6.79
N ALA A 330 16.30 -4.28 -7.79
CA ALA A 330 16.96 -5.57 -7.62
C ALA A 330 18.35 -5.50 -6.96
N GLY A 331 18.95 -4.30 -6.90
CA GLY A 331 20.26 -4.09 -6.26
C GLY A 331 20.23 -4.20 -4.73
N MET A 332 19.05 -4.07 -4.10
CA MET A 332 18.89 -4.20 -2.65
C MET A 332 18.24 -5.52 -2.26
N PRO A 333 18.62 -6.16 -1.13
CA PRO A 333 18.10 -7.47 -0.72
C PRO A 333 16.57 -7.51 -0.63
N PHE A 334 15.98 -8.60 -1.16
CA PHE A 334 14.55 -8.89 -1.05
C PHE A 334 14.31 -10.40 -0.98
N GLY A 335 13.14 -10.80 -0.50
CA GLY A 335 12.80 -12.20 -0.31
C GLY A 335 13.56 -12.85 0.86
N ALA A 336 14.06 -12.06 1.81
CA ALA A 336 14.81 -12.57 2.94
C ALA A 336 13.92 -13.45 3.83
N THR A 337 14.40 -14.66 4.14
CA THR A 337 13.81 -15.53 5.16
C THR A 337 14.32 -15.12 6.55
N VAL A 338 13.68 -15.61 7.62
CA VAL A 338 14.09 -15.25 8.98
C VAL A 338 15.57 -15.48 9.26
N PRO A 339 16.18 -16.63 8.89
CA PRO A 339 17.62 -16.84 9.10
C PRO A 339 18.52 -15.87 8.32
N ASP A 340 18.04 -15.34 7.20
CA ASP A 340 18.83 -14.47 6.31
C ASP A 340 18.88 -13.02 6.79
N VAL A 341 17.97 -12.60 7.68
CA VAL A 341 17.79 -11.19 8.10
C VAL A 341 19.11 -10.55 8.54
N PRO A 342 19.95 -11.14 9.41
CA PRO A 342 21.17 -10.46 9.84
C PRO A 342 22.13 -10.18 8.69
N ALA A 343 22.39 -11.19 7.84
CA ALA A 343 23.28 -11.05 6.69
C ALA A 343 22.73 -10.09 5.63
N ALA A 344 21.40 -10.10 5.40
CA ALA A 344 20.76 -9.22 4.45
C ALA A 344 20.82 -7.75 4.90
N VAL A 345 20.67 -7.47 6.21
CA VAL A 345 20.81 -6.10 6.76
C VAL A 345 22.26 -5.61 6.63
N GLU A 346 23.25 -6.44 6.98
CA GLU A 346 24.66 -6.11 6.79
C GLU A 346 24.98 -5.83 5.31
N ALA A 347 24.48 -6.67 4.40
CA ALA A 347 24.66 -6.49 2.96
C ALA A 347 24.04 -5.16 2.47
N ALA A 348 22.81 -4.85 2.89
CA ALA A 348 22.15 -3.61 2.53
C ALA A 348 22.91 -2.37 3.02
N LEU A 349 23.43 -2.41 4.25
CA LEU A 349 24.26 -1.32 4.81
C LEU A 349 25.57 -1.18 4.06
N GLY A 350 26.19 -2.26 3.60
CA GLY A 350 27.40 -2.25 2.79
C GLY A 350 27.21 -1.55 1.43
N LEU A 351 25.98 -1.51 0.92
CA LEU A 351 25.61 -0.81 -0.32
C LEU A 351 25.29 0.68 -0.11
N ARG A 352 25.39 1.19 1.12
CA ARG A 352 25.08 2.59 1.50
C ARG A 352 26.13 3.58 0.99
N GLY A 353 26.46 3.67 -0.10
CA GLY A 353 27.43 4.60 -0.72
C GLY A 353 27.42 4.44 -2.23
N ASP A 354 26.80 3.35 -2.65
CA ASP A 354 26.57 3.03 -4.05
C ASP A 354 25.17 3.54 -4.51
N ASP A 355 24.70 4.69 -3.93
CA ASP A 355 23.48 5.35 -4.42
C ASP A 355 23.71 5.79 -5.87
N ASP A 356 23.26 4.94 -6.79
CA ASP A 356 23.29 5.16 -8.23
C ASP A 356 22.19 6.14 -8.72
N GLY A 357 21.54 6.85 -7.79
CA GLY A 357 20.41 7.73 -8.07
C GLY A 357 19.12 6.99 -8.42
N THR A 358 19.04 5.69 -8.08
CA THR A 358 17.86 4.85 -8.41
C THR A 358 16.57 5.45 -7.88
N GLY A 359 16.54 5.90 -6.62
CA GLY A 359 15.34 6.50 -6.03
C GLY A 359 14.85 7.72 -6.82
N ARG A 360 15.76 8.63 -7.14
CA ARG A 360 15.44 9.84 -7.94
C ARG A 360 14.95 9.48 -9.34
N ARG A 361 15.64 8.58 -10.04
CA ARG A 361 15.25 8.13 -11.38
C ARG A 361 13.85 7.51 -11.38
N LEU A 362 13.52 6.69 -10.39
CA LEU A 362 12.19 6.09 -10.27
C LEU A 362 11.12 7.13 -9.96
N ALA A 363 11.43 8.13 -9.12
CA ALA A 363 10.53 9.25 -8.86
C ALA A 363 10.24 10.06 -10.13
N ASP A 364 11.26 10.33 -10.94
CA ASP A 364 11.11 11.06 -12.21
C ASP A 364 10.23 10.28 -13.20
N GLN A 365 10.44 8.97 -13.32
CA GLN A 365 9.61 8.09 -14.17
C GLN A 365 8.16 8.00 -13.67
N ALA A 366 7.95 7.89 -12.35
CA ALA A 366 6.60 7.86 -11.77
C ALA A 366 5.85 9.19 -12.01
N ARG A 367 6.56 10.31 -11.86
CA ARG A 367 6.03 11.65 -12.12
C ARG A 367 5.67 11.84 -13.60
N GLU A 368 6.56 11.46 -14.51
CA GLU A 368 6.33 11.53 -15.96
C GLU A 368 5.10 10.70 -16.36
N SER A 369 5.03 9.44 -15.90
CA SER A 369 3.91 8.54 -16.19
C SER A 369 2.58 9.10 -15.67
N THR A 370 2.55 9.55 -14.41
CA THR A 370 1.33 10.13 -13.81
C THR A 370 0.97 11.47 -14.44
N GLY A 371 1.95 12.32 -14.75
CA GLY A 371 1.73 13.60 -15.44
C GLY A 371 1.14 13.42 -16.84
N ALA A 372 1.55 12.36 -17.56
CA ALA A 372 0.95 12.03 -18.85
C ALA A 372 -0.53 11.61 -18.73
N LEU A 373 -0.89 10.85 -17.68
CA LEU A 373 -2.29 10.50 -17.39
C LEU A 373 -3.12 11.75 -17.06
N VAL A 374 -2.60 12.62 -16.19
CA VAL A 374 -3.28 13.88 -15.81
C VAL A 374 -3.49 14.75 -17.06
N ALA A 375 -2.47 14.91 -17.91
CA ALA A 375 -2.58 15.71 -19.12
C ALA A 375 -3.59 15.15 -20.15
N ALA A 376 -3.79 13.83 -20.16
CA ALA A 376 -4.73 13.18 -21.08
C ALA A 376 -6.18 13.23 -20.58
N HIS A 377 -6.42 13.22 -19.27
CA HIS A 377 -7.76 12.96 -18.72
C HIS A 377 -8.27 14.04 -17.73
N ALA A 378 -7.40 14.80 -17.05
CA ALA A 378 -7.79 15.85 -16.11
C ALA A 378 -7.72 17.25 -16.74
#